data_0d3da37eac575c926f2e36446423efd9
#
_entry.id   0d3da37eac575c926f2e36446423efd9
#
_cell.length_a   1.000
_cell.length_b   1.000
_cell.length_c   1.000
_cell.angle_alpha   90.00
_cell.angle_beta   90.00
_cell.angle_gamma   90.00
#
_symmetry.space_group_name_H-M   'P 1'
#
loop_
_entity.id
_entity.type
_entity.pdbx_description
1 polymer ?
#
loop_
_entity_poly.entity_id
_entity_poly.type
_entity_poly.pdbx_seq_one_letter_code
_entity_poly.pdbx_strand_id
1 'polypeptide(L)'
;MIYYRDKRFSFIEFFNDETGTLIRSNILDNGCETDQLPPMRSFPELIDIGIMGSCSAGKTGLCRNAGVDCYQRGMSSFEKDMDLADYSAIINQCNGRVFQIALGGAGDPNKHKFFADILRITRENRIVPNYTTSGYNLTSREIELTKKYCGAVAVSYYSKLDKYGNEDNPSTITAIERFINAGCVTNVHYVLSKKNLKEAVYRVKNNVFPKGINAVVFLLYKPIGLASQEHVIGYGNPDYLELLRLVTLTDSTWRYGFDTCQSPAIYKFAPSVAEESIEFCEAARFSMYINSRSVAFPCSFGIEEDIYSVDLKQHTLKEAWESECFEKFREQQVEMCADCNVGICRSCELGLEMNFCWNAKSRQISNPEPQ
;
A
#
# COMPACT_ATOMS: atom_id res chain seq x y z
N MET A 1 18.32 14.08 2.25
CA MET A 1 17.21 14.38 3.20
C MET A 1 16.37 15.50 2.63
N ILE A 2 15.05 15.34 2.58
CA ILE A 2 14.09 16.30 2.03
C ILE A 2 13.31 16.88 3.21
N TYR A 3 13.14 18.21 3.20
CA TYR A 3 12.39 18.94 4.22
C TYR A 3 11.13 19.52 3.60
N TYR A 4 10.00 19.39 4.31
CA TYR A 4 8.73 20.00 3.94
C TYR A 4 8.09 20.68 5.16
N ARG A 5 7.48 21.84 4.96
CA ARG A 5 6.71 22.56 5.97
C ARG A 5 5.32 22.82 5.46
N ASP A 6 4.34 22.27 6.16
CA ASP A 6 2.93 22.57 5.92
C ASP A 6 2.49 23.75 6.80
N LYS A 7 2.24 24.89 6.17
CA LYS A 7 1.79 26.09 6.88
C LYS A 7 0.31 26.04 7.25
N ARG A 8 -0.50 25.31 6.50
CA ARG A 8 -1.94 25.21 6.73
C ARG A 8 -2.26 24.34 7.95
N PHE A 9 -1.50 23.27 8.12
CA PHE A 9 -1.70 22.31 9.21
C PHE A 9 -0.60 22.37 10.28
N SER A 10 0.27 23.40 10.23
CA SER A 10 1.27 23.73 11.24
C SER A 10 2.18 22.56 11.65
N PHE A 11 2.79 21.88 10.67
CA PHE A 11 3.75 20.82 10.93
C PHE A 11 4.94 20.85 9.96
N ILE A 12 5.96 20.07 10.29
CA ILE A 12 7.15 19.85 9.48
C ILE A 12 7.37 18.35 9.25
N GLU A 13 8.04 18.05 8.15
CA GLU A 13 8.45 16.70 7.81
C GLU A 13 9.90 16.67 7.36
N PHE A 14 10.58 15.61 7.76
CA PHE A 14 11.91 15.25 7.28
C PHE A 14 11.85 13.86 6.67
N PHE A 15 12.19 13.75 5.41
CA PHE A 15 12.25 12.49 4.72
C PHE A 15 13.70 12.18 4.29
N ASN A 16 14.19 11.02 4.71
CA ASN A 16 15.49 10.52 4.26
C ASN A 16 15.27 9.65 3.01
N ASP A 17 15.68 10.14 1.86
CA ASP A 17 15.53 9.49 0.56
C ASP A 17 16.47 8.29 0.32
N GLU A 18 17.43 8.06 1.23
CA GLU A 18 18.30 6.88 1.23
C GLU A 18 17.74 5.74 2.09
N THR A 19 17.19 6.06 3.24
CA THR A 19 16.69 5.06 4.21
C THR A 19 15.17 4.86 4.16
N GLY A 20 14.43 5.80 3.56
CA GLY A 20 12.97 5.83 3.58
C GLY A 20 12.37 6.29 4.91
N THR A 21 13.20 6.77 5.84
CA THR A 21 12.73 7.24 7.15
C THR A 21 11.98 8.55 7.01
N LEU A 22 10.75 8.61 7.49
CA LEU A 22 9.93 9.81 7.59
C LEU A 22 9.76 10.18 9.07
N ILE A 23 9.98 11.45 9.37
CA ILE A 23 9.70 12.04 10.69
C ILE A 23 8.73 13.18 10.46
N ARG A 24 7.61 13.17 11.16
CA ARG A 24 6.58 14.22 11.13
C ARG A 24 6.41 14.79 12.53
N SER A 25 6.38 16.11 12.63
CA SER A 25 6.26 16.82 13.90
C SER A 25 5.35 18.02 13.74
N ASN A 26 4.39 18.18 14.63
CA ASN A 26 3.55 19.37 14.71
C ASN A 26 4.32 20.55 15.33
N ILE A 27 4.02 21.75 14.86
CA ILE A 27 4.57 23.00 15.40
C ILE A 27 3.41 23.89 15.83
N LEU A 28 3.40 24.30 17.10
CA LEU A 28 2.48 25.32 17.58
C LEU A 28 2.82 26.71 17.01
N ASP A 29 1.88 27.63 17.04
CA ASP A 29 2.08 29.02 16.60
C ASP A 29 3.25 29.72 17.32
N ASN A 30 3.55 29.30 18.55
CA ASN A 30 4.70 29.76 19.34
C ASN A 30 6.02 29.04 19.01
N GLY A 31 6.03 28.13 18.02
CA GLY A 31 7.19 27.34 17.62
C GLY A 31 7.49 26.12 18.49
N CYS A 32 6.65 25.82 19.46
CA CYS A 32 6.81 24.61 20.29
C CYS A 32 6.17 23.40 19.60
N GLU A 33 6.81 22.26 19.76
CA GLU A 33 6.31 20.96 19.30
C GLU A 33 5.10 20.51 20.13
N THR A 34 4.16 19.80 19.51
CA THR A 34 3.05 19.15 20.19
C THR A 34 3.08 17.65 19.95
N ASP A 35 2.51 16.89 20.87
CA ASP A 35 2.34 15.44 20.74
C ASP A 35 1.18 15.04 19.79
N GLN A 36 0.49 16.01 19.20
CA GLN A 36 -0.63 15.74 18.29
C GLN A 36 -0.13 15.57 16.88
N LEU A 37 -0.48 14.45 16.23
CA LEU A 37 -0.23 14.23 14.81
C LEU A 37 -1.10 15.17 13.95
N PRO A 38 -0.56 15.70 12.84
CA PRO A 38 -1.35 16.51 11.93
C PRO A 38 -2.51 15.68 11.34
N PRO A 39 -3.71 16.27 11.18
CA PRO A 39 -4.86 15.54 10.68
C PRO A 39 -4.73 15.15 9.22
N MET A 40 -4.04 15.98 8.43
CA MET A 40 -3.79 15.79 7.00
C MET A 40 -2.69 16.74 6.51
N ARG A 41 -2.33 16.61 5.24
CA ARG A 41 -1.36 17.44 4.53
C ARG A 41 -2.04 18.29 3.45
N SER A 42 -1.49 19.46 3.17
CA SER A 42 -1.98 20.35 2.08
C SER A 42 -1.75 19.79 0.67
N PHE A 43 -0.94 18.73 0.55
CA PHE A 43 -0.65 18.03 -0.69
C PHE A 43 -0.13 16.64 -0.36
N PRO A 44 -0.39 15.58 -1.12
CA PRO A 44 0.05 14.23 -0.77
C PRO A 44 1.58 14.14 -0.64
N GLU A 45 2.05 13.32 0.30
CA GLU A 45 3.47 12.99 0.46
C GLU A 45 3.86 11.72 -0.30
N LEU A 46 2.88 10.84 -0.47
CA LEU A 46 2.97 9.58 -1.22
C LEU A 46 1.87 9.55 -2.28
N ILE A 47 2.22 9.17 -3.49
CA ILE A 47 1.23 8.89 -4.53
C ILE A 47 1.44 7.46 -5.04
N ASP A 48 0.38 6.65 -4.96
CA ASP A 48 0.33 5.38 -5.66
C ASP A 48 -0.07 5.63 -7.11
N ILE A 49 0.77 5.24 -8.07
CA ILE A 49 0.46 5.40 -9.49
C ILE A 49 0.36 4.04 -10.17
N GLY A 50 -0.85 3.71 -10.61
CA GLY A 50 -1.15 2.55 -11.42
C GLY A 50 -0.75 2.79 -12.87
N ILE A 51 0.52 2.58 -13.23
CA ILE A 51 1.03 2.77 -14.60
C ILE A 51 0.64 1.64 -15.56
N MET A 52 0.24 0.48 -15.02
CA MET A 52 -0.15 -0.70 -15.81
C MET A 52 -1.67 -0.81 -15.93
N GLY A 53 -2.16 -0.94 -17.15
CA GLY A 53 -3.59 -1.14 -17.44
C GLY A 53 -4.01 -2.62 -17.49
N SER A 54 -3.07 -3.56 -17.65
CA SER A 54 -3.34 -5.00 -17.74
C SER A 54 -2.22 -5.83 -17.11
N CYS A 55 -2.46 -7.13 -16.84
CA CYS A 55 -1.50 -8.01 -16.18
C CYS A 55 -1.15 -9.25 -16.98
N SER A 56 0.10 -9.37 -17.42
CA SER A 56 0.60 -10.59 -18.07
C SER A 56 0.81 -11.73 -17.07
N ALA A 57 1.32 -11.45 -15.87
CA ALA A 57 1.52 -12.43 -14.81
C ALA A 57 0.18 -13.03 -14.34
N GLY A 58 -0.86 -12.21 -14.20
CA GLY A 58 -2.20 -12.66 -13.78
C GLY A 58 -2.82 -13.69 -14.74
N LYS A 59 -2.50 -13.60 -16.04
CA LYS A 59 -2.96 -14.58 -17.05
C LYS A 59 -2.39 -15.98 -16.84
N THR A 60 -1.27 -16.12 -16.14
CA THR A 60 -0.68 -17.43 -15.80
C THR A 60 -1.37 -18.10 -14.58
N GLY A 61 -2.23 -17.37 -13.87
CA GLY A 61 -2.85 -17.86 -12.65
C GLY A 61 -1.96 -17.76 -11.40
N LEU A 62 -0.77 -17.16 -11.50
CA LEU A 62 0.24 -17.10 -10.43
C LEU A 62 -0.35 -16.64 -9.09
N CYS A 63 -1.02 -15.48 -9.06
CA CYS A 63 -1.63 -14.94 -7.85
C CYS A 63 -2.81 -15.80 -7.36
N ARG A 64 -3.68 -16.28 -8.26
CA ARG A 64 -4.83 -17.10 -7.91
C ARG A 64 -4.39 -18.43 -7.27
N ASN A 65 -3.37 -19.08 -7.81
CA ASN A 65 -2.81 -20.32 -7.24
C ASN A 65 -2.29 -20.11 -5.82
N ALA A 66 -1.75 -18.93 -5.52
CA ALA A 66 -1.36 -18.54 -4.16
C ALA A 66 -2.53 -18.11 -3.27
N GLY A 67 -3.76 -18.16 -3.75
CA GLY A 67 -4.96 -17.80 -2.99
C GLY A 67 -5.26 -16.32 -2.93
N VAL A 68 -4.70 -15.53 -3.86
CA VAL A 68 -4.89 -14.10 -3.97
C VAL A 68 -5.72 -13.78 -5.22
N ASP A 69 -6.87 -13.14 -4.99
CA ASP A 69 -7.72 -12.65 -6.07
C ASP A 69 -7.40 -11.17 -6.37
N CYS A 70 -7.37 -10.81 -7.66
CA CYS A 70 -6.90 -9.51 -8.09
C CYS A 70 -7.93 -8.41 -7.86
N TYR A 71 -7.62 -7.44 -7.00
CA TYR A 71 -8.49 -6.28 -6.73
C TYR A 71 -8.54 -5.29 -7.90
N GLN A 72 -7.53 -5.27 -8.78
CA GLN A 72 -7.46 -4.42 -9.98
C GLN A 72 -8.04 -5.09 -11.24
N ARG A 73 -8.54 -6.33 -11.15
CA ARG A 73 -9.03 -7.10 -12.31
C ARG A 73 -8.02 -7.25 -13.45
N GLY A 74 -6.71 -7.13 -13.19
CA GLY A 74 -5.67 -6.96 -14.19
C GLY A 74 -5.60 -8.06 -15.25
N MET A 75 -5.97 -9.31 -14.90
CA MET A 75 -5.99 -10.44 -15.82
C MET A 75 -7.12 -10.37 -16.87
N SER A 76 -8.20 -9.65 -16.56
CA SER A 76 -9.36 -9.45 -17.44
C SER A 76 -9.44 -8.00 -17.96
N SER A 77 -8.51 -7.15 -17.59
CA SER A 77 -8.45 -5.76 -18.07
C SER A 77 -7.81 -5.70 -19.46
N PHE A 78 -8.34 -4.83 -20.31
CA PHE A 78 -7.81 -4.44 -21.62
C PHE A 78 -7.44 -2.95 -21.66
N GLU A 79 -7.36 -2.31 -20.50
CA GLU A 79 -6.93 -0.92 -20.39
C GLU A 79 -5.49 -0.77 -20.87
N LYS A 80 -5.19 0.41 -21.41
CA LYS A 80 -3.84 0.77 -21.80
C LYS A 80 -2.99 1.13 -20.59
N ASP A 81 -1.70 0.86 -20.72
CA ASP A 81 -0.71 1.39 -19.79
C ASP A 81 -0.67 2.92 -19.90
N MET A 82 -0.28 3.60 -18.82
CA MET A 82 -0.18 5.06 -18.78
C MET A 82 0.84 5.55 -19.79
N ASP A 83 0.50 6.59 -20.55
CA ASP A 83 1.46 7.20 -21.47
C ASP A 83 2.55 7.97 -20.71
N LEU A 84 3.79 7.95 -21.23
CA LEU A 84 4.92 8.62 -20.59
C LEU A 84 4.71 10.14 -20.46
N ALA A 85 3.99 10.75 -21.39
CA ALA A 85 3.66 12.18 -21.35
C ALA A 85 2.72 12.48 -20.17
N ASP A 86 1.68 11.66 -19.96
CA ASP A 86 0.75 11.80 -18.84
C ASP A 86 1.50 11.61 -17.50
N TYR A 87 2.34 10.57 -17.41
CA TYR A 87 3.18 10.33 -16.24
C TYR A 87 4.07 11.54 -15.92
N SER A 88 4.77 12.06 -16.93
CA SER A 88 5.67 13.22 -16.78
C SER A 88 4.91 14.47 -16.32
N ALA A 89 3.72 14.72 -16.86
CA ALA A 89 2.87 15.83 -16.48
C ALA A 89 2.43 15.75 -15.00
N ILE A 90 2.15 14.54 -14.50
CA ILE A 90 1.83 14.29 -13.10
C ILE A 90 3.06 14.53 -12.21
N ILE A 91 4.20 13.91 -12.53
CA ILE A 91 5.42 13.97 -11.70
C ILE A 91 5.96 15.41 -11.61
N ASN A 92 5.89 16.19 -12.68
CA ASN A 92 6.34 17.59 -12.67
C ASN A 92 5.56 18.47 -11.66
N GLN A 93 4.35 18.10 -11.29
CA GLN A 93 3.56 18.77 -10.26
C GLN A 93 3.96 18.37 -8.83
N CYS A 94 4.73 17.29 -8.67
CA CYS A 94 5.08 16.70 -7.38
C CYS A 94 6.36 17.26 -6.76
N ASN A 95 7.22 17.90 -7.55
CA ASN A 95 8.56 18.33 -7.12
C ASN A 95 8.53 19.19 -5.84
N GLY A 96 9.31 18.78 -4.85
CA GLY A 96 9.42 19.45 -3.54
C GLY A 96 8.23 19.23 -2.59
N ARG A 97 7.23 18.43 -2.98
CA ARG A 97 6.02 18.19 -2.19
C ARG A 97 5.75 16.71 -1.92
N VAL A 98 6.03 15.85 -2.89
CA VAL A 98 5.87 14.40 -2.79
C VAL A 98 7.23 13.77 -2.50
N PHE A 99 7.30 12.84 -1.57
CA PHE A 99 8.54 12.16 -1.20
C PHE A 99 8.73 10.86 -1.97
N GLN A 100 7.65 10.12 -2.16
CA GLN A 100 7.67 8.80 -2.73
C GLN A 100 6.55 8.60 -3.75
N ILE A 101 6.86 7.81 -4.77
CA ILE A 101 5.87 7.24 -5.69
C ILE A 101 5.91 5.72 -5.52
N ALA A 102 4.74 5.12 -5.26
CA ALA A 102 4.56 3.68 -5.32
C ALA A 102 3.96 3.30 -6.67
N LEU A 103 4.75 2.68 -7.54
CA LEU A 103 4.29 2.25 -8.86
C LEU A 103 3.57 0.91 -8.76
N GLY A 104 2.43 0.83 -9.42
CA GLY A 104 1.55 -0.34 -9.41
C GLY A 104 0.62 -0.36 -10.61
N GLY A 105 -0.65 -0.70 -10.34
CA GLY A 105 -1.73 -0.79 -11.29
C GLY A 105 -2.22 -2.22 -11.51
N ALA A 106 -2.84 -2.46 -12.65
CA ALA A 106 -3.40 -3.76 -12.99
C ALA A 106 -2.33 -4.86 -13.21
N GLY A 107 -1.06 -4.50 -13.41
CA GLY A 107 0.04 -5.43 -13.67
C GLY A 107 1.36 -5.00 -13.03
N ASP A 108 2.43 -5.73 -13.35
CA ASP A 108 3.78 -5.47 -12.83
C ASP A 108 4.40 -4.24 -13.50
N PRO A 109 4.74 -3.16 -12.74
CA PRO A 109 5.28 -1.91 -13.28
C PRO A 109 6.58 -2.08 -14.09
N ASN A 110 7.43 -3.04 -13.70
CA ASN A 110 8.67 -3.34 -14.41
C ASN A 110 8.46 -3.90 -15.83
N LYS A 111 7.22 -4.21 -16.22
CA LYS A 111 6.85 -4.62 -17.58
C LYS A 111 6.36 -3.45 -18.44
N HIS A 112 6.28 -2.24 -17.88
CA HIS A 112 5.93 -1.06 -18.65
C HIS A 112 7.01 -0.75 -19.69
N LYS A 113 6.61 -0.45 -20.93
CA LYS A 113 7.54 -0.18 -22.05
C LYS A 113 8.53 0.94 -21.78
N PHE A 114 8.13 1.94 -20.95
CA PHE A 114 8.94 3.09 -20.56
C PHE A 114 9.42 3.02 -19.10
N PHE A 115 9.53 1.83 -18.51
CA PHE A 115 9.88 1.66 -17.10
C PHE A 115 11.17 2.43 -16.72
N ALA A 116 12.20 2.37 -17.56
CA ALA A 116 13.45 3.09 -17.32
C ALA A 116 13.26 4.62 -17.28
N ASP A 117 12.44 5.16 -18.19
CA ASP A 117 12.18 6.61 -18.24
C ASP A 117 11.32 7.05 -17.07
N ILE A 118 10.32 6.28 -16.69
CA ILE A 118 9.48 6.51 -15.52
C ILE A 118 10.33 6.64 -14.27
N LEU A 119 11.23 5.69 -14.01
CA LEU A 119 12.10 5.72 -12.85
C LEU A 119 13.06 6.93 -12.88
N ARG A 120 13.64 7.21 -14.05
CA ARG A 120 14.55 8.35 -14.24
C ARG A 120 13.85 9.67 -13.98
N ILE A 121 12.71 9.92 -14.60
CA ILE A 121 11.92 11.16 -14.46
C ILE A 121 11.52 11.35 -13.00
N THR A 122 11.11 10.30 -12.30
CA THR A 122 10.77 10.36 -10.88
C THR A 122 11.95 10.86 -10.05
N ARG A 123 13.14 10.28 -10.24
CA ARG A 123 14.36 10.69 -9.52
C ARG A 123 14.82 12.11 -9.89
N GLU A 124 14.70 12.50 -11.13
CA GLU A 124 15.02 13.88 -11.59
C GLU A 124 14.16 14.93 -10.88
N ASN A 125 12.94 14.57 -10.49
CA ASN A 125 12.04 15.38 -9.67
C ASN A 125 12.27 15.22 -8.16
N ARG A 126 13.38 14.61 -7.73
CA ARG A 126 13.76 14.37 -6.32
C ARG A 126 12.75 13.53 -5.54
N ILE A 127 12.07 12.62 -6.22
CA ILE A 127 11.10 11.71 -5.63
C ILE A 127 11.68 10.30 -5.67
N VAL A 128 11.40 9.51 -4.64
CA VAL A 128 11.86 8.11 -4.56
C VAL A 128 10.82 7.19 -5.20
N PRO A 129 11.11 6.55 -6.34
CA PRO A 129 10.23 5.52 -6.87
C PRO A 129 10.41 4.21 -6.12
N ASN A 130 9.30 3.59 -5.77
CA ASN A 130 9.20 2.23 -5.28
C ASN A 130 8.18 1.49 -6.14
N TYR A 131 8.19 0.16 -6.16
CA TYR A 131 7.18 -0.59 -6.88
C TYR A 131 6.96 -1.98 -6.31
N THR A 132 5.80 -2.55 -6.65
CA THR A 132 5.47 -3.94 -6.35
C THR A 132 5.46 -4.76 -7.64
N THR A 133 6.03 -5.96 -7.61
CA THR A 133 6.06 -6.90 -8.74
C THR A 133 5.72 -8.31 -8.29
N SER A 134 5.19 -9.12 -9.20
CA SER A 134 5.07 -10.56 -9.00
C SER A 134 6.42 -11.30 -9.17
N GLY A 135 7.42 -10.63 -9.73
CA GLY A 135 8.69 -11.24 -10.13
C GLY A 135 8.61 -12.10 -11.40
N TYR A 136 7.44 -12.17 -12.04
CA TYR A 136 7.25 -12.98 -13.23
C TYR A 136 8.13 -12.53 -14.41
N ASN A 137 8.90 -13.46 -14.98
CA ASN A 137 9.83 -13.20 -16.08
C ASN A 137 10.78 -12.02 -15.80
N LEU A 138 11.26 -11.90 -14.55
CA LEU A 138 12.17 -10.83 -14.14
C LEU A 138 13.49 -10.89 -14.93
N THR A 139 13.90 -9.77 -15.54
CA THR A 139 15.13 -9.64 -16.32
C THR A 139 16.26 -8.98 -15.52
N SER A 140 17.53 -9.20 -15.94
CA SER A 140 18.68 -8.55 -15.31
C SER A 140 18.62 -7.02 -15.46
N ARG A 141 18.13 -6.52 -16.61
CA ARG A 141 17.99 -5.08 -16.84
C ARG A 141 16.97 -4.44 -15.88
N GLU A 142 15.85 -5.10 -15.60
CA GLU A 142 14.87 -4.59 -14.62
C GLU A 142 15.47 -4.51 -13.22
N ILE A 143 16.31 -5.48 -12.84
CA ILE A 143 17.04 -5.48 -11.56
C ILE A 143 18.04 -4.32 -11.50
N GLU A 144 18.82 -4.11 -12.57
CA GLU A 144 19.77 -2.99 -12.66
C GLU A 144 19.07 -1.64 -12.53
N LEU A 145 17.93 -1.46 -13.20
CA LEU A 145 17.13 -0.24 -13.10
C LEU A 145 16.58 -0.05 -11.67
N THR A 146 16.09 -1.11 -11.06
CA THR A 146 15.63 -1.10 -9.66
C THR A 146 16.73 -0.67 -8.72
N LYS A 147 17.90 -1.30 -8.82
CA LYS A 147 19.08 -0.95 -8.00
C LYS A 147 19.50 0.50 -8.17
N LYS A 148 19.41 1.01 -9.40
CA LYS A 148 19.87 2.37 -9.73
C LYS A 148 18.92 3.45 -9.23
N TYR A 149 17.62 3.23 -9.29
CA TYR A 149 16.64 4.29 -9.13
C TYR A 149 15.69 4.10 -7.93
N CYS A 150 15.33 2.87 -7.58
CA CYS A 150 14.31 2.64 -6.56
C CYS A 150 14.87 2.74 -5.14
N GLY A 151 14.04 3.19 -4.21
CA GLY A 151 14.33 3.10 -2.78
C GLY A 151 14.17 1.67 -2.28
N ALA A 152 13.10 1.01 -2.72
CA ALA A 152 12.81 -0.39 -2.42
C ALA A 152 12.00 -1.04 -3.55
N VAL A 153 12.01 -2.36 -3.58
CA VAL A 153 11.09 -3.18 -4.37
C VAL A 153 10.35 -4.14 -3.45
N ALA A 154 9.06 -4.30 -3.67
CA ALA A 154 8.27 -5.33 -3.01
C ALA A 154 7.95 -6.46 -3.99
N VAL A 155 8.17 -7.71 -3.57
CA VAL A 155 7.76 -8.89 -4.35
C VAL A 155 6.51 -9.47 -3.72
N SER A 156 5.44 -9.59 -4.50
CA SER A 156 4.22 -10.26 -4.08
C SER A 156 4.50 -11.75 -3.84
N TYR A 157 4.21 -12.23 -2.63
CA TYR A 157 4.56 -13.59 -2.23
C TYR A 157 3.54 -14.60 -2.75
N TYR A 158 3.74 -15.04 -3.98
CA TYR A 158 2.86 -16.01 -4.65
C TYR A 158 3.43 -17.42 -4.60
N SER A 159 3.75 -17.89 -3.37
CA SER A 159 4.19 -19.26 -3.12
C SER A 159 3.55 -19.78 -1.84
N LYS A 160 3.25 -21.06 -1.80
CA LYS A 160 2.74 -21.80 -0.64
C LYS A 160 3.73 -22.89 -0.26
N LEU A 161 3.62 -23.35 0.98
CA LEU A 161 4.35 -24.53 1.41
C LEU A 161 3.60 -25.81 1.00
N ASP A 162 4.32 -26.72 0.37
CA ASP A 162 3.82 -28.07 0.15
C ASP A 162 3.79 -28.86 1.48
N LYS A 163 3.29 -30.11 1.43
CA LYS A 163 3.23 -30.99 2.62
C LYS A 163 4.59 -31.35 3.21
N TYR A 164 5.68 -31.06 2.51
CA TYR A 164 7.06 -31.29 2.97
C TYR A 164 7.74 -30.01 3.44
N GLY A 165 7.07 -28.87 3.36
CA GLY A 165 7.60 -27.57 3.74
C GLY A 165 8.40 -26.87 2.65
N ASN A 166 8.33 -27.31 1.40
CA ASN A 166 8.98 -26.66 0.28
C ASN A 166 8.05 -25.62 -0.38
N GLU A 167 8.64 -24.59 -0.95
CA GLU A 167 7.92 -23.58 -1.74
C GLU A 167 7.40 -24.17 -3.05
N ASP A 168 6.08 -24.06 -3.32
CA ASP A 168 5.46 -24.57 -4.53
C ASP A 168 5.70 -23.69 -5.77
N ASN A 169 6.13 -22.45 -5.56
CA ASN A 169 6.48 -21.51 -6.63
C ASN A 169 7.92 -20.99 -6.52
N PRO A 170 8.90 -21.73 -7.03
CA PRO A 170 10.31 -21.35 -6.96
C PRO A 170 10.61 -20.07 -7.74
N SER A 171 9.78 -19.65 -8.70
CA SER A 171 10.01 -18.42 -9.47
C SER A 171 9.87 -17.17 -8.61
N THR A 172 8.92 -17.14 -7.66
CA THR A 172 8.77 -16.06 -6.69
C THR A 172 10.01 -15.96 -5.79
N ILE A 173 10.49 -17.09 -5.27
CA ILE A 173 11.67 -17.13 -4.41
C ILE A 173 12.91 -16.68 -5.18
N THR A 174 13.10 -17.21 -6.40
CA THR A 174 14.21 -16.79 -7.27
C THR A 174 14.19 -15.28 -7.57
N ALA A 175 13.02 -14.68 -7.78
CA ALA A 175 12.92 -13.24 -8.00
C ALA A 175 13.36 -12.45 -6.78
N ILE A 176 12.92 -12.84 -5.56
CA ILE A 176 13.34 -12.24 -4.30
C ILE A 176 14.87 -12.32 -4.14
N GLU A 177 15.43 -13.52 -4.30
CA GLU A 177 16.87 -13.76 -4.17
C GLU A 177 17.69 -12.93 -5.18
N ARG A 178 17.22 -12.80 -6.42
CA ARG A 178 17.90 -11.99 -7.44
C ARG A 178 17.94 -10.52 -7.08
N PHE A 179 16.88 -9.94 -6.52
CA PHE A 179 16.88 -8.56 -6.03
C PHE A 179 17.84 -8.39 -4.84
N ILE A 180 17.79 -9.30 -3.87
CA ILE A 180 18.68 -9.29 -2.70
C ILE A 180 20.14 -9.36 -3.13
N ASN A 181 20.49 -10.33 -4.00
CA ASN A 181 21.87 -10.54 -4.48
C ASN A 181 22.39 -9.34 -5.29
N ALA A 182 21.53 -8.59 -5.94
CA ALA A 182 21.85 -7.33 -6.59
C ALA A 182 22.02 -6.16 -5.60
N GLY A 183 21.72 -6.37 -4.32
CA GLY A 183 21.75 -5.35 -3.27
C GLY A 183 20.59 -4.35 -3.34
N CYS A 184 19.43 -4.75 -3.85
CA CYS A 184 18.20 -3.98 -3.76
C CYS A 184 17.58 -4.15 -2.36
N VAL A 185 17.04 -3.08 -1.79
CA VAL A 185 16.19 -3.18 -0.61
C VAL A 185 14.92 -3.90 -1.02
N THR A 186 14.74 -5.14 -0.53
CA THR A 186 13.71 -6.06 -1.01
C THR A 186 12.73 -6.37 0.11
N ASN A 187 11.46 -6.02 -0.09
CA ASN A 187 10.35 -6.37 0.78
C ASN A 187 9.53 -7.51 0.17
N VAL A 188 8.81 -8.21 1.00
CA VAL A 188 7.81 -9.19 0.62
C VAL A 188 6.42 -8.63 0.93
N HIS A 189 5.52 -8.63 -0.03
CA HIS A 189 4.10 -8.35 0.17
C HIS A 189 3.32 -9.67 0.28
N TYR A 190 2.74 -9.91 1.45
CA TYR A 190 1.97 -11.11 1.74
C TYR A 190 0.51 -10.73 1.99
N VAL A 191 -0.38 -11.06 1.05
CA VAL A 191 -1.80 -10.76 1.19
C VAL A 191 -2.45 -11.79 2.13
N LEU A 192 -2.99 -11.31 3.25
CA LEU A 192 -3.67 -12.14 4.24
C LEU A 192 -5.13 -12.35 3.88
N SER A 193 -5.54 -13.61 3.74
CA SER A 193 -6.93 -14.04 3.52
C SER A 193 -7.24 -15.27 4.37
N LYS A 194 -8.52 -15.62 4.51
CA LYS A 194 -8.89 -16.89 5.17
C LYS A 194 -8.21 -18.11 4.53
N LYS A 195 -7.82 -18.04 3.25
CA LYS A 195 -7.20 -19.16 2.52
C LYS A 195 -5.77 -19.46 2.97
N ASN A 196 -5.02 -18.44 3.42
CA ASN A 196 -3.58 -18.54 3.70
C ASN A 196 -3.16 -18.10 5.10
N LEU A 197 -4.11 -17.70 5.95
CA LEU A 197 -3.81 -17.15 7.27
C LEU A 197 -3.07 -18.16 8.18
N LYS A 198 -3.48 -19.44 8.18
CA LYS A 198 -2.78 -20.48 8.94
C LYS A 198 -1.35 -20.69 8.49
N GLU A 199 -1.11 -20.57 7.19
CA GLU A 199 0.23 -20.64 6.63
C GLU A 199 1.06 -19.42 7.06
N ALA A 200 0.47 -18.20 7.04
CA ALA A 200 1.15 -17.00 7.54
C ALA A 200 1.58 -17.15 9.01
N VAL A 201 0.70 -17.68 9.87
CA VAL A 201 1.01 -18.01 11.27
C VAL A 201 2.19 -18.99 11.36
N TYR A 202 2.16 -20.05 10.57
CA TYR A 202 3.23 -21.06 10.54
C TYR A 202 4.55 -20.43 10.10
N ARG A 203 4.55 -19.59 9.04
CA ARG A 203 5.75 -18.94 8.50
C ARG A 203 6.38 -17.98 9.50
N VAL A 204 5.59 -17.18 10.20
CA VAL A 204 6.08 -16.28 11.25
C VAL A 204 6.66 -17.09 12.40
N LYS A 205 5.91 -18.05 12.92
CA LYS A 205 6.32 -18.90 14.06
C LYS A 205 7.65 -19.62 13.82
N ASN A 206 7.90 -20.04 12.59
CA ASN A 206 9.07 -20.85 12.24
C ASN A 206 10.14 -20.08 11.45
N ASN A 207 9.99 -18.76 11.29
CA ASN A 207 10.91 -17.92 10.50
C ASN A 207 11.13 -18.42 9.06
N VAL A 208 10.04 -18.82 8.37
CA VAL A 208 10.10 -19.40 7.01
C VAL A 208 9.77 -18.34 5.95
N PHE A 209 10.66 -17.39 5.81
CA PHE A 209 10.68 -16.44 4.70
C PHE A 209 12.11 -16.38 4.10
N PRO A 210 12.29 -15.91 2.86
CA PRO A 210 13.61 -15.81 2.25
C PRO A 210 14.58 -14.95 3.07
N LYS A 211 15.79 -15.43 3.28
CA LYS A 211 16.81 -14.69 4.04
C LYS A 211 17.28 -13.46 3.26
N GLY A 212 17.58 -12.38 3.98
CA GLY A 212 18.09 -11.14 3.40
C GLY A 212 17.00 -10.16 2.94
N ILE A 213 15.72 -10.48 3.08
CA ILE A 213 14.66 -9.50 2.89
C ILE A 213 14.72 -8.41 3.96
N ASN A 214 14.28 -7.21 3.61
CA ASN A 214 14.21 -6.08 4.54
C ASN A 214 12.97 -6.15 5.44
N ALA A 215 11.81 -6.51 4.85
CA ALA A 215 10.57 -6.63 5.59
C ALA A 215 9.59 -7.62 4.92
N VAL A 216 8.71 -8.20 5.73
CA VAL A 216 7.46 -8.84 5.31
C VAL A 216 6.32 -7.90 5.65
N VAL A 217 5.61 -7.42 4.62
CA VAL A 217 4.45 -6.52 4.78
C VAL A 217 3.18 -7.33 4.55
N PHE A 218 2.41 -7.49 5.60
CA PHE A 218 1.11 -8.14 5.54
C PHE A 218 0.05 -7.17 5.02
N LEU A 219 -0.56 -7.50 3.90
CA LEU A 219 -1.63 -6.73 3.28
C LEU A 219 -2.98 -7.41 3.54
N LEU A 220 -3.96 -6.66 4.01
CA LEU A 220 -5.30 -7.21 4.24
C LEU A 220 -5.99 -7.49 2.90
N TYR A 221 -6.50 -8.71 2.74
CA TYR A 221 -7.36 -9.05 1.61
C TYR A 221 -8.70 -8.28 1.68
N LYS A 222 -9.04 -7.60 0.60
CA LYS A 222 -10.24 -6.76 0.50
C LYS A 222 -11.17 -7.29 -0.59
N PRO A 223 -12.50 -7.31 -0.39
CA PRO A 223 -13.48 -7.87 -1.32
C PRO A 223 -13.79 -6.89 -2.47
N ILE A 224 -12.78 -6.57 -3.26
CA ILE A 224 -12.83 -5.60 -4.36
C ILE A 224 -12.29 -6.26 -5.64
N GLY A 225 -12.78 -5.86 -6.79
CA GLY A 225 -12.37 -6.40 -8.07
C GLY A 225 -12.84 -7.84 -8.28
N LEU A 226 -11.89 -8.78 -8.32
CA LEU A 226 -12.19 -10.22 -8.41
C LEU A 226 -12.25 -10.91 -7.05
N ALA A 227 -12.01 -10.17 -5.97
CA ALA A 227 -11.96 -10.70 -4.63
C ALA A 227 -13.36 -10.95 -4.04
N SER A 228 -13.53 -12.05 -3.32
CA SER A 228 -14.78 -12.47 -2.71
C SER A 228 -14.83 -12.13 -1.22
N GLN A 229 -15.98 -11.68 -0.73
CA GLN A 229 -16.27 -11.45 0.70
C GLN A 229 -16.00 -12.69 1.57
N GLU A 230 -16.20 -13.89 1.03
CA GLU A 230 -15.99 -15.15 1.71
C GLU A 230 -14.58 -15.31 2.29
N HIS A 231 -13.57 -14.74 1.62
CA HIS A 231 -12.16 -14.91 1.97
C HIS A 231 -11.61 -13.82 2.87
N VAL A 232 -12.44 -12.87 3.24
CA VAL A 232 -12.08 -11.78 4.14
C VAL A 232 -11.90 -12.29 5.57
N ILE A 233 -10.82 -11.83 6.22
CA ILE A 233 -10.53 -12.16 7.62
C ILE A 233 -11.32 -11.19 8.52
N GLY A 234 -12.07 -11.75 9.47
CA GLY A 234 -12.61 -10.96 10.59
C GLY A 234 -11.56 -10.81 11.70
N TYR A 235 -11.57 -9.71 12.41
CA TYR A 235 -10.57 -9.44 13.45
C TYR A 235 -10.66 -10.32 14.70
N GLY A 236 -11.81 -10.87 14.97
CA GLY A 236 -11.96 -11.91 16.01
C GLY A 236 -11.44 -13.29 15.57
N ASN A 237 -10.87 -13.41 14.36
CA ASN A 237 -10.32 -14.69 13.90
C ASN A 237 -9.13 -15.12 14.77
N PRO A 238 -9.16 -16.31 15.40
CA PRO A 238 -8.10 -16.76 16.31
C PRO A 238 -6.70 -16.82 15.65
N ASP A 239 -6.62 -17.25 14.39
CA ASP A 239 -5.35 -17.34 13.69
C ASP A 239 -4.79 -15.93 13.37
N TYR A 240 -5.67 -14.93 13.16
CA TYR A 240 -5.24 -13.56 12.97
C TYR A 240 -4.69 -12.93 14.27
N LEU A 241 -5.37 -13.16 15.38
CA LEU A 241 -4.90 -12.72 16.69
C LEU A 241 -3.57 -13.39 17.06
N GLU A 242 -3.43 -14.69 16.75
CA GLU A 242 -2.15 -15.39 16.94
C GLU A 242 -1.04 -14.83 16.04
N LEU A 243 -1.34 -14.47 14.79
CA LEU A 243 -0.36 -13.79 13.90
C LEU A 243 0.12 -12.49 14.53
N LEU A 244 -0.80 -11.62 14.98
CA LEU A 244 -0.45 -10.36 15.64
C LEU A 244 0.42 -10.58 16.88
N ARG A 245 0.09 -11.57 17.70
CA ARG A 245 0.89 -11.94 18.87
C ARG A 245 2.30 -12.42 18.47
N LEU A 246 2.40 -13.25 17.46
CA LEU A 246 3.68 -13.81 17.03
C LEU A 246 4.62 -12.75 16.45
N VAL A 247 4.13 -11.83 15.62
CA VAL A 247 4.99 -10.79 15.02
C VAL A 247 5.62 -9.86 16.06
N THR A 248 5.01 -9.72 17.24
CA THR A 248 5.57 -8.93 18.35
C THR A 248 6.54 -9.70 19.23
N LEU A 249 6.57 -11.02 19.16
CA LEU A 249 7.37 -11.90 20.00
C LEU A 249 8.49 -12.62 19.24
N THR A 250 8.37 -12.74 17.92
CA THR A 250 9.35 -13.51 17.12
C THR A 250 10.56 -12.66 16.82
N ASP A 251 11.72 -13.11 17.24
CA ASP A 251 13.00 -12.53 16.81
C ASP A 251 13.28 -12.97 15.36
N SER A 252 13.41 -12.00 14.47
CA SER A 252 13.65 -12.21 13.04
C SER A 252 14.70 -11.26 12.50
N THR A 253 15.37 -11.65 11.42
CA THR A 253 16.37 -10.80 10.75
C THR A 253 15.74 -9.76 9.81
N TRP A 254 14.42 -9.76 9.67
CA TRP A 254 13.61 -8.80 8.90
C TRP A 254 12.54 -8.17 9.79
N ARG A 255 11.99 -7.08 9.32
CA ARG A 255 10.88 -6.39 9.99
C ARG A 255 9.55 -6.94 9.54
N TYR A 256 8.54 -6.88 10.41
CA TYR A 256 7.15 -7.07 10.03
C TYR A 256 6.46 -5.72 9.88
N GLY A 257 5.66 -5.58 8.82
CA GLY A 257 4.82 -4.41 8.56
C GLY A 257 3.40 -4.85 8.21
N PHE A 258 2.47 -3.91 8.32
CA PHE A 258 1.05 -4.10 7.99
C PHE A 258 0.56 -2.92 7.17
N ASP A 259 -0.39 -3.14 6.28
CA ASP A 259 -1.07 -2.01 5.63
C ASP A 259 -1.92 -1.24 6.66
N THR A 260 -2.08 0.06 6.45
CA THR A 260 -2.79 0.95 7.39
C THR A 260 -4.26 0.57 7.61
N CYS A 261 -4.83 -0.27 6.74
CA CYS A 261 -6.16 -0.83 6.94
C CYS A 261 -6.24 -1.78 8.15
N GLN A 262 -5.11 -2.28 8.64
CA GLN A 262 -5.01 -3.16 9.81
C GLN A 262 -4.71 -2.39 11.10
N SER A 263 -4.41 -1.11 11.03
CA SER A 263 -4.01 -0.30 12.19
C SER A 263 -4.98 -0.36 13.38
N PRO A 264 -6.32 -0.29 13.19
CA PRO A 264 -7.25 -0.43 14.30
C PRO A 264 -7.15 -1.79 15.02
N ALA A 265 -6.88 -2.88 14.29
CA ALA A 265 -6.68 -4.19 14.87
C ALA A 265 -5.36 -4.28 15.64
N ILE A 266 -4.28 -3.75 15.05
CA ILE A 266 -2.95 -3.70 15.68
C ILE A 266 -3.04 -2.91 16.98
N TYR A 267 -3.65 -1.72 16.92
CA TYR A 267 -3.84 -0.86 18.08
C TYR A 267 -4.62 -1.54 19.21
N LYS A 268 -5.65 -2.33 18.84
CA LYS A 268 -6.49 -3.06 19.80
C LYS A 268 -5.84 -4.32 20.36
N PHE A 269 -5.23 -5.13 19.52
CA PHE A 269 -4.84 -6.50 19.85
C PHE A 269 -3.33 -6.71 20.00
N ALA A 270 -2.51 -5.72 19.65
CA ALA A 270 -1.07 -5.77 19.80
C ALA A 270 -0.56 -4.60 20.68
N PRO A 271 -0.93 -4.54 21.96
CA PRO A 271 -0.64 -3.40 22.84
C PRO A 271 0.85 -3.20 23.14
N SER A 272 1.70 -4.13 22.76
CA SER A 272 3.16 -4.01 22.84
C SER A 272 3.78 -3.24 21.69
N VAL A 273 3.02 -2.97 20.62
CA VAL A 273 3.46 -2.13 19.51
C VAL A 273 3.38 -0.67 19.95
N ALA A 274 4.47 0.08 19.77
CA ALA A 274 4.52 1.50 20.10
C ALA A 274 3.51 2.28 19.26
N GLU A 275 2.71 3.15 19.88
CA GLU A 275 1.65 3.92 19.21
C GLU A 275 2.20 4.78 18.07
N GLU A 276 3.41 5.30 18.23
CA GLU A 276 4.12 6.14 17.25
C GLU A 276 4.48 5.37 15.97
N SER A 277 4.44 4.04 16.01
CA SER A 277 4.66 3.17 14.84
C SER A 277 3.38 2.74 14.13
N ILE A 278 2.22 3.20 14.61
CA ILE A 278 0.91 2.85 14.05
C ILE A 278 0.32 4.07 13.32
N GLU A 279 0.32 4.03 12.02
CA GLU A 279 -0.36 5.03 11.19
C GLU A 279 -1.75 4.55 10.80
N PHE A 280 -2.74 5.44 10.91
CA PHE A 280 -4.10 5.18 10.46
C PHE A 280 -4.26 5.48 8.97
N CYS A 281 -5.43 5.16 8.41
CA CYS A 281 -5.69 5.32 6.99
C CYS A 281 -5.28 6.69 6.46
N GLU A 282 -4.33 6.70 5.53
CA GLU A 282 -3.74 7.91 4.94
C GLU A 282 -4.47 8.39 3.69
N ALA A 283 -5.44 7.62 3.19
CA ALA A 283 -6.18 7.94 1.97
C ALA A 283 -6.79 9.33 2.03
N ALA A 284 -6.54 10.15 1.00
CA ALA A 284 -6.90 11.56 0.91
C ALA A 284 -6.38 12.47 2.05
N ARG A 285 -5.58 11.96 2.97
CA ARG A 285 -4.96 12.73 4.07
C ARG A 285 -3.47 12.95 3.86
N PHE A 286 -2.73 11.93 3.50
CA PHE A 286 -1.29 11.95 3.21
C PHE A 286 -0.97 11.27 1.87
N SER A 287 -1.84 10.40 1.39
CA SER A 287 -1.67 9.67 0.14
C SER A 287 -2.88 9.77 -0.78
N MET A 288 -2.66 9.48 -2.07
CA MET A 288 -3.70 9.33 -3.09
C MET A 288 -3.30 8.25 -4.10
N TYR A 289 -4.26 7.79 -4.88
CA TYR A 289 -4.04 6.85 -5.99
C TYR A 289 -4.37 7.49 -7.34
N ILE A 290 -3.58 7.18 -8.36
CA ILE A 290 -3.83 7.58 -9.75
C ILE A 290 -3.79 6.32 -10.61
N ASN A 291 -4.84 6.06 -11.42
CA ASN A 291 -4.89 4.91 -12.31
C ASN A 291 -4.18 5.16 -13.66
N SER A 292 -4.08 4.13 -14.50
CA SER A 292 -3.41 4.20 -15.81
C SER A 292 -4.06 5.17 -16.82
N ARG A 293 -5.29 5.62 -16.55
CA ARG A 293 -6.02 6.61 -17.35
C ARG A 293 -5.82 8.05 -16.87
N SER A 294 -4.93 8.27 -15.89
CA SER A 294 -4.71 9.57 -15.24
C SER A 294 -5.92 10.07 -14.44
N VAL A 295 -6.70 9.16 -13.86
CA VAL A 295 -7.80 9.51 -12.95
C VAL A 295 -7.31 9.32 -11.52
N ALA A 296 -7.47 10.37 -10.70
CA ALA A 296 -7.12 10.39 -9.28
C ALA A 296 -8.27 9.89 -8.41
N PHE A 297 -7.92 9.14 -7.36
CA PHE A 297 -8.81 8.61 -6.34
C PHE A 297 -8.19 8.79 -4.96
N PRO A 298 -8.97 8.90 -3.89
CA PRO A 298 -8.45 8.90 -2.52
C PRO A 298 -7.62 7.66 -2.17
N CYS A 299 -7.99 6.49 -2.71
CA CYS A 299 -7.37 5.21 -2.40
C CYS A 299 -7.45 4.25 -3.59
N SER A 300 -6.48 3.37 -3.75
CA SER A 300 -6.46 2.33 -4.79
C SER A 300 -7.59 1.30 -4.68
N PHE A 301 -8.29 1.23 -3.56
CA PHE A 301 -9.46 0.38 -3.36
C PHE A 301 -10.80 1.10 -3.65
N GLY A 302 -10.78 2.41 -3.93
CA GLY A 302 -11.95 3.21 -4.34
C GLY A 302 -12.16 3.34 -5.85
N ILE A 303 -11.39 2.62 -6.67
CA ILE A 303 -11.39 2.74 -8.14
C ILE A 303 -12.69 2.34 -8.84
N GLU A 304 -13.59 1.69 -8.15
CA GLU A 304 -14.92 1.34 -8.67
C GLU A 304 -15.99 2.40 -8.32
N GLU A 305 -15.61 3.43 -7.55
CA GLU A 305 -16.51 4.50 -7.10
C GLU A 305 -16.19 5.81 -7.82
N ASP A 306 -16.87 6.09 -8.92
CA ASP A 306 -16.66 7.30 -9.72
C ASP A 306 -16.92 8.59 -8.95
N ILE A 307 -17.72 8.54 -7.87
CA ILE A 307 -18.08 9.72 -7.06
C ILE A 307 -16.88 10.40 -6.40
N TYR A 308 -15.77 9.68 -6.22
CA TYR A 308 -14.52 10.23 -5.65
C TYR A 308 -13.44 10.46 -6.69
N SER A 309 -13.74 10.25 -7.98
CA SER A 309 -12.75 10.33 -9.04
C SER A 309 -12.55 11.76 -9.55
N VAL A 310 -11.31 12.10 -9.94
CA VAL A 310 -10.96 13.36 -10.58
C VAL A 310 -10.06 13.11 -11.79
N ASP A 311 -10.47 13.54 -12.97
CA ASP A 311 -9.69 13.40 -14.20
C ASP A 311 -8.55 14.42 -14.26
N LEU A 312 -7.30 13.93 -14.15
CA LEU A 312 -6.09 14.76 -14.19
C LEU A 312 -5.72 15.26 -15.60
N LYS A 313 -6.45 14.86 -16.63
CA LYS A 313 -6.35 15.48 -17.96
C LYS A 313 -7.05 16.84 -18.02
N GLN A 314 -7.96 17.09 -17.08
CA GLN A 314 -8.74 18.33 -16.96
C GLN A 314 -8.37 19.14 -15.73
N HIS A 315 -7.76 18.50 -14.72
CA HIS A 315 -7.44 19.10 -13.43
C HIS A 315 -5.98 18.86 -13.04
N THR A 316 -5.43 19.77 -12.28
CA THR A 316 -4.11 19.60 -11.65
C THR A 316 -4.22 18.65 -10.45
N LEU A 317 -3.08 18.10 -9.99
CA LEU A 317 -3.02 17.31 -8.75
C LEU A 317 -3.52 18.12 -7.54
N LYS A 318 -3.25 19.41 -7.49
CA LYS A 318 -3.70 20.28 -6.41
C LYS A 318 -5.23 20.41 -6.43
N GLU A 319 -5.81 20.68 -7.59
CA GLU A 319 -7.26 20.77 -7.75
C GLU A 319 -7.94 19.46 -7.39
N ALA A 320 -7.36 18.30 -7.79
CA ALA A 320 -7.86 16.99 -7.38
C ALA A 320 -7.81 16.78 -5.86
N TRP A 321 -6.68 17.14 -5.23
CA TRP A 321 -6.49 17.02 -3.78
C TRP A 321 -7.45 17.88 -2.97
N GLU A 322 -7.77 19.08 -3.46
CA GLU A 322 -8.68 20.06 -2.85
C GLU A 322 -10.12 19.96 -3.38
N SER A 323 -10.41 18.95 -4.22
CA SER A 323 -11.75 18.80 -4.82
C SER A 323 -12.83 18.40 -3.81
N GLU A 324 -14.06 18.75 -4.12
CA GLU A 324 -15.25 18.31 -3.37
C GLU A 324 -15.34 16.78 -3.24
N CYS A 325 -14.90 16.05 -4.27
CA CYS A 325 -14.85 14.58 -4.25
C CYS A 325 -13.95 14.05 -3.13
N PHE A 326 -12.75 14.62 -2.99
CA PHE A 326 -11.81 14.23 -1.95
C PHE A 326 -12.24 14.75 -0.57
N GLU A 327 -12.90 15.91 -0.52
CA GLU A 327 -13.45 16.46 0.73
C GLU A 327 -14.57 15.57 1.27
N LYS A 328 -15.54 15.19 0.45
CA LYS A 328 -16.58 14.22 0.81
C LYS A 328 -16.02 12.91 1.33
N PHE A 329 -14.94 12.43 0.72
CA PHE A 329 -14.25 11.22 1.20
C PHE A 329 -13.68 11.41 2.60
N ARG A 330 -13.02 12.55 2.89
CA ARG A 330 -12.50 12.87 4.22
C ARG A 330 -13.61 13.02 5.26
N GLU A 331 -14.72 13.67 4.88
CA GLU A 331 -15.89 13.83 5.75
C GLU A 331 -16.47 12.47 6.14
N GLN A 332 -16.64 11.54 5.20
CA GLN A 332 -17.11 10.20 5.50
C GLN A 332 -16.14 9.40 6.40
N GLN A 333 -14.83 9.61 6.25
CA GLN A 333 -13.87 9.02 7.19
C GLN A 333 -14.12 9.53 8.61
N VAL A 334 -14.39 10.83 8.77
CA VAL A 334 -14.66 11.44 10.07
C VAL A 334 -16.00 10.95 10.63
N GLU A 335 -17.06 10.90 9.81
CA GLU A 335 -18.38 10.42 10.24
C GLU A 335 -18.35 8.97 10.74
N MET A 336 -17.64 8.09 10.02
CA MET A 336 -17.48 6.70 10.43
C MET A 336 -16.65 6.54 11.70
N CYS A 337 -15.84 7.53 12.03
CA CYS A 337 -15.01 7.59 13.23
C CYS A 337 -15.49 8.65 14.23
N ALA A 338 -16.67 9.27 14.02
CA ALA A 338 -17.17 10.39 14.82
C ALA A 338 -17.32 10.04 16.30
N ASP A 339 -17.63 8.79 16.61
CA ASP A 339 -17.65 8.24 17.98
C ASP A 339 -16.27 7.74 18.45
N CYS A 340 -15.27 7.78 17.55
CA CYS A 340 -13.90 7.47 17.84
C CYS A 340 -13.19 8.75 18.31
N ASN A 341 -13.21 9.03 19.60
CA ASN A 341 -12.19 9.90 20.15
C ASN A 341 -10.81 9.28 19.86
N VAL A 342 -9.92 10.07 19.28
CA VAL A 342 -8.53 9.69 19.03
C VAL A 342 -7.98 9.09 20.35
N GLY A 343 -7.61 7.82 20.30
CA GLY A 343 -7.22 7.07 21.51
C GLY A 343 -8.18 5.94 21.92
N ILE A 344 -9.39 5.84 21.35
CA ILE A 344 -10.39 4.83 21.73
C ILE A 344 -10.59 3.74 20.66
N CYS A 345 -9.72 3.64 19.67
CA CYS A 345 -9.75 2.50 18.72
C CYS A 345 -9.65 1.13 19.41
N ARG A 346 -9.12 1.08 20.62
CA ARG A 346 -9.08 -0.15 21.46
C ARG A 346 -10.47 -0.66 21.83
N SER A 347 -11.48 0.21 21.89
CA SER A 347 -12.87 -0.14 22.19
C SER A 347 -13.80 -0.07 20.98
N CYS A 348 -13.27 0.21 19.79
CA CYS A 348 -14.08 0.35 18.60
C CYS A 348 -14.71 -0.98 18.19
N GLU A 349 -16.02 -1.11 18.36
CA GLU A 349 -16.79 -2.30 17.94
C GLU A 349 -16.80 -2.45 16.42
N LEU A 350 -16.78 -1.34 15.67
CA LEU A 350 -16.61 -1.35 14.23
C LEU A 350 -15.31 -2.04 13.81
N GLY A 351 -14.30 -1.94 14.64
CA GLY A 351 -13.04 -2.62 14.51
C GLY A 351 -13.11 -4.13 14.66
N LEU A 352 -14.19 -4.72 15.13
CA LEU A 352 -14.31 -6.16 15.35
C LEU A 352 -14.93 -6.90 14.18
N GLU A 353 -15.72 -6.22 13.37
CA GLU A 353 -16.58 -6.93 12.43
C GLU A 353 -16.00 -7.11 11.04
N MET A 354 -14.92 -6.48 10.64
CA MET A 354 -14.36 -6.71 9.29
C MET A 354 -13.52 -5.60 8.76
N ASN A 355 -12.85 -5.93 7.68
CA ASN A 355 -12.37 -4.98 6.71
C ASN A 355 -12.44 -3.56 7.17
N PHE A 356 -11.40 -3.12 7.74
CA PHE A 356 -11.23 -1.75 8.13
C PHE A 356 -11.03 -0.81 6.95
N CYS A 357 -11.12 -1.32 5.72
CA CYS A 357 -11.36 -0.48 4.59
C CYS A 357 -12.81 0.01 4.67
N TRP A 358 -13.03 1.22 5.20
CA TRP A 358 -14.33 1.86 5.23
C TRP A 358 -14.96 1.97 3.83
N ASN A 359 -14.19 2.02 2.72
CA ASN A 359 -14.68 1.86 1.36
C ASN A 359 -15.45 0.55 1.16
N ALA A 360 -14.99 -0.54 1.75
CA ALA A 360 -15.73 -1.80 1.69
C ALA A 360 -16.99 -1.79 2.54
N LYS A 361 -17.04 -0.96 3.60
CA LYS A 361 -18.22 -0.78 4.46
C LYS A 361 -19.31 0.09 3.81
N SER A 362 -18.93 1.19 3.19
CA SER A 362 -19.90 2.06 2.48
C SER A 362 -20.63 1.27 1.39
N ARG A 363 -19.97 0.32 0.73
CA ARG A 363 -20.59 -0.58 -0.24
C ARG A 363 -21.58 -1.58 0.35
N GLN A 364 -21.36 -2.04 1.59
CA GLN A 364 -22.32 -2.92 2.28
C GLN A 364 -23.57 -2.18 2.72
N ILE A 365 -23.43 -0.90 3.08
CA ILE A 365 -24.57 -0.04 3.44
C ILE A 365 -25.39 0.36 2.21
N SER A 366 -24.72 0.57 1.06
CA SER A 366 -25.39 0.93 -0.20
C SER A 366 -26.03 -0.24 -0.93
N ASN A 367 -25.65 -1.49 -0.61
CA ASN A 367 -26.27 -2.70 -1.11
C ASN A 367 -26.69 -3.59 0.07
N PRO A 368 -27.82 -3.31 0.74
CA PRO A 368 -28.37 -4.26 1.70
C PRO A 368 -28.68 -5.57 0.96
N GLU A 369 -28.23 -6.70 1.52
CA GLU A 369 -28.58 -8.01 0.97
C GLU A 369 -30.11 -8.08 0.80
N PRO A 370 -30.59 -8.60 -0.33
CA PRO A 370 -32.03 -8.87 -0.47
C PRO A 370 -32.41 -9.90 0.59
N GLN A 371 -33.38 -9.52 1.43
CA GLN A 371 -33.97 -10.36 2.47
C GLN A 371 -34.61 -11.63 1.88
#